data_c21c9cac0449f8b25082ac90a1546d93
#
_entry.id   c21c9cac0449f8b25082ac90a1546d93
#
_cell.length_a   1.000
_cell.length_b   1.000
_cell.length_c   1.000
_cell.angle_alpha   90.00
_cell.angle_beta   90.00
_cell.angle_gamma   90.00
#
_symmetry.space_group_name_H-M   'P 1'
#
loop_
_entity.id
_entity.type
_entity.pdbx_description
1 polymer ?
#
loop_
_entity_poly.entity_id
_entity_poly.type
_entity_poly.pdbx_seq_one_letter_code
_entity_poly.pdbx_strand_id
1 'polypeptide(L)' 'MSSLSELGADTHARVTGIGGDNHFQSRITSIGVTVGSEVTIVQNNKNQPILLYGRDTLIALNRKEAEKVAAEVLGK' A
#
# COMPACT_ATOMS: atom_id res chain seq x y z
N MET A 1 -12.41 -3.49 5.80
CA MET A 1 -11.22 -3.23 4.97
C MET A 1 -10.07 -2.81 5.85
N SER A 2 -8.89 -3.21 5.46
CA SER A 2 -7.68 -2.89 6.22
C SER A 2 -6.88 -1.82 5.49
N SER A 3 -6.01 -1.11 6.21
CA SER A 3 -5.03 -0.27 5.56
C SER A 3 -3.80 -1.12 5.23
N LEU A 4 -2.99 -0.63 4.30
CA LEU A 4 -1.75 -1.34 3.94
C LEU A 4 -0.83 -1.53 5.14
N SER A 5 -0.89 -0.61 6.12
CA SER A 5 -0.04 -0.68 7.30
C SER A 5 -0.34 -1.89 8.18
N GLU A 6 -1.52 -2.49 8.02
CA GLU A 6 -1.94 -3.62 8.84
C GLU A 6 -1.62 -4.98 8.22
N LEU A 7 -1.18 -5.01 6.97
CA LEU A 7 -0.95 -6.25 6.25
C LEU A 7 0.47 -6.75 6.46
N GLY A 8 0.59 -8.03 6.75
CA GLY A 8 1.90 -8.65 6.96
C GLY A 8 2.62 -8.96 5.67
N ALA A 9 3.88 -9.37 5.81
CA ALA A 9 4.68 -9.78 4.65
C ALA A 9 4.01 -10.94 3.91
N ASP A 10 4.22 -10.98 2.62
CA ASP A 10 3.65 -11.99 1.71
C ASP A 10 2.15 -11.89 1.51
N THR A 11 1.49 -10.86 2.03
CA THR A 11 0.07 -10.65 1.79
C THR A 11 -0.14 -10.05 0.41
N HIS A 12 -1.06 -10.63 -0.35
CA HIS A 12 -1.47 -10.11 -1.64
C HIS A 12 -2.78 -9.35 -1.46
N ALA A 13 -2.85 -8.13 -1.95
CA ALA A 13 -3.99 -7.26 -1.70
C ALA A 13 -4.32 -6.38 -2.89
N ARG A 14 -5.55 -5.90 -2.91
CA ARG A 14 -5.99 -4.91 -3.91
C ARG A 14 -6.29 -3.60 -3.19
N VAL A 15 -5.78 -2.51 -3.74
CA VAL A 15 -6.06 -1.18 -3.21
C VAL A 15 -7.51 -0.82 -3.49
N THR A 16 -8.26 -0.47 -2.45
CA THR A 16 -9.68 -0.13 -2.57
C THR A 16 -9.96 1.35 -2.37
N GLY A 17 -9.04 2.08 -1.78
CA GLY A 17 -9.22 3.52 -1.58
C GLY A 17 -7.94 4.19 -1.12
N ILE A 18 -7.84 5.47 -1.39
CA ILE A 18 -6.70 6.28 -0.95
C ILE A 18 -7.27 7.50 -0.23
N GLY A 19 -6.98 7.60 1.06
CA GLY A 19 -7.41 8.73 1.88
C GLY A 19 -6.49 9.92 1.74
N GLY A 20 -6.63 10.86 2.69
CA GLY A 20 -5.80 12.05 2.68
C GLY A 20 -6.32 13.13 1.73
N ASP A 21 -5.56 14.20 1.58
CA ASP A 21 -5.95 15.30 0.71
C ASP A 21 -5.55 15.02 -0.75
N ASN A 22 -5.91 15.95 -1.64
CA ASN A 22 -5.62 15.77 -3.07
C ASN A 22 -4.12 15.70 -3.36
N HIS A 23 -3.34 16.44 -2.61
CA HIS A 23 -1.89 16.44 -2.79
C HIS A 23 -1.31 15.06 -2.47
N PHE A 24 -1.74 14.48 -1.36
CA PHE A 24 -1.32 13.14 -0.97
C PHE A 24 -1.75 12.11 -2.00
N GLN A 25 -3.02 12.18 -2.44
CA GLN A 25 -3.57 11.23 -3.40
C GLN A 25 -2.81 11.27 -4.73
N SER A 26 -2.51 12.47 -5.21
CA SER A 26 -1.73 12.63 -6.44
C SER A 26 -0.34 12.02 -6.31
N ARG A 27 0.30 12.24 -5.16
CA ARG A 27 1.65 11.73 -4.93
C ARG A 27 1.64 10.20 -4.91
N ILE A 28 0.70 9.60 -4.19
CA ILE A 28 0.60 8.15 -4.09
C ILE A 28 0.29 7.52 -5.44
N THR A 29 -0.60 8.15 -6.21
CA THR A 29 -0.94 7.67 -7.55
C THR A 29 0.28 7.72 -8.47
N SER A 30 1.07 8.78 -8.36
CA SER A 30 2.22 8.95 -9.25
C SER A 30 3.34 7.94 -8.99
N ILE A 31 3.40 7.36 -7.79
CA ILE A 31 4.39 6.31 -7.50
C ILE A 31 3.86 4.91 -7.84
N GLY A 32 2.65 4.81 -8.36
CA GLY A 32 2.13 3.56 -8.87
C GLY A 32 1.05 2.90 -8.02
N VAL A 33 0.60 3.53 -6.93
CA VAL A 33 -0.45 2.98 -6.09
C VAL A 33 -1.76 3.66 -6.45
N THR A 34 -2.65 2.90 -7.09
CA THR A 34 -3.95 3.43 -7.53
C THR A 34 -5.06 2.49 -7.07
N VAL A 35 -6.27 3.02 -6.98
CA VAL A 35 -7.44 2.20 -6.66
C VAL A 35 -7.58 1.12 -7.73
N GLY A 36 -7.72 -0.11 -7.30
CA GLY A 36 -7.78 -1.26 -8.18
C GLY A 36 -6.45 -1.96 -8.42
N SER A 37 -5.34 -1.33 -8.02
CA SER A 37 -4.03 -1.95 -8.16
C SER A 37 -3.89 -3.14 -7.23
N GLU A 38 -3.24 -4.19 -7.71
CA GLU A 38 -2.88 -5.33 -6.87
C GLU A 38 -1.43 -5.20 -6.46
N VAL A 39 -1.18 -5.42 -5.19
CA VAL A 39 0.17 -5.30 -4.62
C VAL A 39 0.45 -6.49 -3.71
N THR A 40 1.72 -6.79 -3.53
CA THR A 40 2.15 -7.80 -2.57
C THR A 40 3.03 -7.11 -1.55
N ILE A 41 2.73 -7.33 -0.27
CA ILE A 41 3.55 -6.78 0.80
C ILE A 41 4.85 -7.59 0.87
N VAL A 42 5.97 -6.93 0.68
CA VAL A 42 7.27 -7.58 0.73
C VAL A 42 7.82 -7.56 2.15
N GLN A 43 7.67 -6.43 2.82
CA GLN A 43 8.19 -6.26 4.17
C GLN A 43 7.32 -5.27 4.93
N ASN A 44 6.98 -5.63 6.15
CA ASN A 44 6.25 -4.74 7.05
C ASN A 44 6.79 -4.97 8.45
N ASN A 45 7.90 -4.32 8.74
CA ASN A 45 8.54 -4.39 10.05
C ASN A 45 8.26 -3.12 10.84
N LYS A 46 8.11 -3.29 12.14
CA LYS A 46 7.85 -2.16 13.04
C LYS A 46 8.96 -1.11 12.91
N ASN A 47 8.57 0.16 12.87
CA ASN A 47 9.48 1.31 12.78
C ASN A 47 10.27 1.40 11.49
N GLN A 48 9.85 0.68 10.45
CA GLN A 48 10.48 0.73 9.14
C GLN A 48 9.45 1.00 8.07
N PRO A 49 9.86 1.54 6.92
CA PRO A 49 8.95 1.71 5.81
C PRO A 49 8.36 0.37 5.39
N ILE A 50 7.16 0.41 4.86
CA ILE A 50 6.51 -0.77 4.32
C ILE A 50 6.92 -0.89 2.87
N LEU A 51 7.45 -2.05 2.50
CA LEU A 51 7.84 -2.33 1.13
C LEU A 51 6.77 -3.17 0.48
N LEU A 52 6.32 -2.74 -0.69
CA LEU A 52 5.35 -3.49 -1.46
C LEU A 52 5.77 -3.55 -2.92
N TYR A 53 5.27 -4.56 -3.60
CA TYR A 53 5.60 -4.79 -4.99
C TYR A 53 4.34 -4.79 -5.83
N GLY A 54 4.33 -4.02 -6.89
CA GLY A 54 3.22 -3.99 -7.82
C GLY A 54 3.65 -3.42 -9.16
N ARG A 55 3.08 -3.92 -10.25
CA ARG A 55 3.39 -3.47 -11.60
C ARG A 55 4.90 -3.50 -11.89
N ASP A 56 5.54 -4.56 -11.44
CA ASP A 56 6.98 -4.76 -11.64
C ASP A 56 7.84 -3.68 -10.99
N THR A 57 7.32 -3.03 -9.96
CA THR A 57 8.01 -1.96 -9.26
C THR A 57 7.97 -2.19 -7.76
N LEU A 58 9.11 -2.00 -7.10
CA LEU A 58 9.19 -2.03 -5.65
C LEU A 58 8.91 -0.63 -5.14
N ILE A 59 7.96 -0.52 -4.22
CA ILE A 59 7.49 0.77 -3.69
C ILE A 59 7.70 0.78 -2.19
N ALA A 60 8.23 1.88 -1.66
CA ALA A 60 8.38 2.07 -0.23
C ALA A 60 7.42 3.16 0.24
N LEU A 61 6.62 2.86 1.26
CA LEU A 61 5.74 3.83 1.89
C LEU A 61 6.08 3.90 3.37
N ASN A 62 6.09 5.12 3.92
CA ASN A 62 6.22 5.19 5.36
C ASN A 62 4.91 4.75 5.99
N ARG A 63 4.93 4.47 7.30
CA ARG A 63 3.76 3.89 7.96
C ARG A 63 2.55 4.82 7.93
N LYS A 64 2.77 6.12 8.08
CA LYS A 64 1.67 7.08 8.04
C LYS A 64 1.02 7.13 6.67
N GLU A 65 1.81 7.01 5.61
CA GLU A 65 1.27 6.96 4.25
C GLU A 65 0.47 5.69 4.04
N ALA A 66 1.00 4.56 4.50
CA ALA A 66 0.32 3.28 4.33
C ALA A 66 -1.00 3.22 5.11
N GLU A 67 -1.09 3.92 6.23
CA GLU A 67 -2.33 3.99 7.02
C GLU A 67 -3.48 4.63 6.24
N LYS A 68 -3.17 5.47 5.27
CA LYS A 68 -4.17 6.18 4.48
C LYS A 68 -4.61 5.43 3.23
N VAL A 69 -4.01 4.29 2.96
CA VAL A 69 -4.32 3.49 1.78
C VAL A 69 -5.10 2.26 2.23
N ALA A 70 -6.37 2.19 1.83
CA ALA A 70 -7.22 1.05 2.16
C ALA A 70 -7.03 -0.06 1.13
N ALA A 71 -7.09 -1.29 1.60
CA ALA A 71 -6.90 -2.44 0.73
C ALA A 71 -7.71 -3.63 1.24
N GLU A 72 -8.04 -4.55 0.33
CA GLU A 72 -8.64 -5.82 0.71
C GLU A 72 -7.64 -6.93 0.45
N VAL A 73 -7.60 -7.89 1.37
CA VAL A 73 -6.69 -9.02 1.26
C VAL A 73 -7.23 -10.00 0.22
N LEU A 74 -6.40 -10.36 -0.74
CA LEU A 74 -6.76 -11.34 -1.77
C LEU A 74 -6.19 -12.72 -1.43
N GLY A 75 -5.12 -12.77 -0.63
CA GLY A 75 -4.51 -14.02 -0.26
C GLY A 75 -3.10 -13.80 0.27
N LYS A 76 -2.47 -14.88 0.58
CA LYS A 76 -1.08 -14.88 1.04
C LYS A 76 -0.20 -15.60 0.07
#